data_39c37ca1996607102bbbb95e82bac4e3
#
_entry.id   39c37ca1996607102bbbb95e82bac4e3
#
_cell.length_a   1.000
_cell.length_b   1.000
_cell.length_c   1.000
_cell.angle_alpha   90.00
_cell.angle_beta   90.00
_cell.angle_gamma   90.00
#
_symmetry.space_group_name_H-M   'P 1'
#
loop_
_entity.id
_entity.type
_entity.pdbx_description
1 polymer ?
#
loop_
_entity_poly.entity_id
_entity_poly.type
_entity_poly.pdbx_seq_one_letter_code
_entity_poly.pdbx_strand_id
1 'polypeptide(L)'
;LREISEMEKINVGLIGFGTVGVGVARALMEKSAHFERLVGARVVLKAICDNDLRRKRHIKVNRKILTSDINKVLGNPDIDIVVELVGGIHPAKEFVLKAIKSGQHVVTANKALITEHGQEIFDAAQKAGVEVFYEASVGGGIPIIKALREGLIANEIDTVMGIVNGTSNYILSSMAEEGLSFSDALDQAKKKGYAERNPALDIEGYDSAHKLAILTLLGFGKFVKLEDIYVEGILDVSQNDIRYADEFGYAIKLLAIAKRRDNELEVRVHPTLLSKKHLLANVNGVYNAIYVHGDMVGGTLFYGRGAGQNPAASSVVGDVIDLARNLRFNSVGRVPIYMKDKSINKIMKIDDIEASYYIRISCIDKPGVLAKVAGILGRHGISIASVGQKERRKARIVPVVMMTHEAKEKNMRQALEEIDRISAIRRKTVAIRVER
;
A
#
# COMPACT_ATOMS: atom_id res chain seq x y z
N LEU A 1 36.29 -5.35 -30.04
CA LEU A 1 35.80 -6.58 -29.39
C LEU A 1 36.85 -6.97 -28.36
N ARG A 2 36.71 -6.58 -27.09
CA ARG A 2 37.53 -7.05 -25.98
C ARG A 2 37.23 -8.52 -25.81
N GLU A 3 38.28 -9.34 -25.76
CA GLU A 3 38.22 -10.75 -25.42
C GLU A 3 37.37 -10.94 -24.15
N ILE A 4 36.48 -11.92 -24.19
CA ILE A 4 35.59 -12.32 -23.07
C ILE A 4 36.49 -13.07 -22.07
N SER A 5 37.30 -12.30 -21.31
CA SER A 5 37.95 -12.81 -20.11
C SER A 5 36.88 -13.16 -19.09
N GLU A 6 36.97 -14.32 -18.46
CA GLU A 6 36.09 -14.92 -17.46
C GLU A 6 34.88 -14.04 -17.09
N MET A 7 33.68 -14.41 -17.60
CA MET A 7 32.48 -13.61 -17.37
C MET A 7 32.28 -13.39 -15.87
N GLU A 8 32.34 -12.14 -15.47
CA GLU A 8 32.16 -11.71 -14.09
C GLU A 8 30.85 -12.27 -13.53
N LYS A 9 30.91 -12.85 -12.35
CA LYS A 9 29.74 -13.45 -11.68
C LYS A 9 29.28 -12.51 -10.58
N ILE A 10 27.98 -12.29 -10.53
CA ILE A 10 27.31 -11.57 -9.43
C ILE A 10 26.51 -12.60 -8.65
N ASN A 11 26.89 -12.80 -7.41
CA ASN A 11 26.37 -13.87 -6.58
C ASN A 11 25.26 -13.36 -5.66
N VAL A 12 24.16 -14.08 -5.63
CA VAL A 12 22.96 -13.77 -4.85
C VAL A 12 22.79 -14.79 -3.72
N GLY A 13 22.61 -14.31 -2.51
CA GLY A 13 22.18 -15.08 -1.35
C GLY A 13 20.72 -14.79 -1.02
N LEU A 14 19.89 -15.82 -0.90
CA LEU A 14 18.47 -15.71 -0.59
C LEU A 14 18.23 -16.15 0.86
N ILE A 15 17.56 -15.30 1.64
CA ILE A 15 17.11 -15.57 2.99
C ILE A 15 15.59 -15.61 3.01
N GLY A 16 15.00 -16.77 3.36
CA GLY A 16 13.57 -17.01 3.28
C GLY A 16 13.15 -17.71 1.99
N PHE A 17 12.83 -18.99 2.09
CA PHE A 17 12.42 -19.85 0.97
C PHE A 17 10.95 -20.22 1.04
N GLY A 18 10.14 -19.21 1.41
CA GLY A 18 8.66 -19.23 1.41
C GLY A 18 8.09 -19.04 0.00
N THR A 19 6.84 -18.58 -0.07
CA THR A 19 6.11 -18.40 -1.35
C THR A 19 6.87 -17.50 -2.34
N VAL A 20 7.28 -16.31 -1.91
CA VAL A 20 8.00 -15.35 -2.78
C VAL A 20 9.40 -15.87 -3.09
N GLY A 21 10.13 -16.36 -2.08
CA GLY A 21 11.50 -16.90 -2.26
C GLY A 21 11.59 -18.05 -3.26
N VAL A 22 10.60 -18.93 -3.29
CA VAL A 22 10.49 -19.99 -4.33
C VAL A 22 10.32 -19.38 -5.72
N GLY A 23 9.50 -18.33 -5.86
CA GLY A 23 9.34 -17.61 -7.12
C GLY A 23 10.64 -16.95 -7.59
N VAL A 24 11.36 -16.29 -6.68
CA VAL A 24 12.66 -15.64 -6.95
C VAL A 24 13.69 -16.68 -7.37
N ALA A 25 13.86 -17.75 -6.61
CA ALA A 25 14.82 -18.83 -6.94
C ALA A 25 14.52 -19.45 -8.31
N ARG A 26 13.24 -19.73 -8.60
CA ARG A 26 12.80 -20.23 -9.90
C ARG A 26 13.21 -19.28 -11.03
N ALA A 27 12.87 -18.00 -10.90
CA ALA A 27 13.17 -17.02 -11.93
C ALA A 27 14.68 -16.87 -12.19
N LEU A 28 15.49 -16.77 -11.12
CA LEU A 28 16.95 -16.66 -11.25
C LEU A 28 17.58 -17.87 -11.91
N MET A 29 17.08 -19.09 -11.64
CA MET A 29 17.60 -20.32 -12.25
C MET A 29 17.11 -20.53 -13.68
N GLU A 30 15.79 -20.42 -13.91
CA GLU A 30 15.20 -20.73 -15.22
C GLU A 30 15.46 -19.68 -16.29
N LYS A 31 15.62 -18.40 -15.88
CA LYS A 31 15.87 -17.27 -16.79
C LYS A 31 17.32 -16.77 -16.77
N SER A 32 18.26 -17.54 -16.23
CA SER A 32 19.67 -17.14 -16.07
C SER A 32 20.28 -16.59 -17.36
N ALA A 33 20.14 -17.28 -18.49
CA ALA A 33 20.67 -16.82 -19.78
C ALA A 33 20.02 -15.53 -20.29
N HIS A 34 18.75 -15.29 -19.96
CA HIS A 34 18.07 -14.02 -20.26
C HIS A 34 18.66 -12.88 -19.43
N PHE A 35 18.84 -13.09 -18.13
CA PHE A 35 19.40 -12.08 -17.23
C PHE A 35 20.86 -11.77 -17.54
N GLU A 36 21.65 -12.79 -17.92
CA GLU A 36 23.03 -12.62 -18.36
C GLU A 36 23.13 -11.66 -19.56
N ARG A 37 22.23 -11.77 -20.55
CA ARG A 37 22.17 -10.83 -21.68
C ARG A 37 21.79 -9.41 -21.25
N LEU A 38 20.94 -9.26 -20.22
CA LEU A 38 20.48 -7.96 -19.73
C LEU A 38 21.53 -7.24 -18.87
N VAL A 39 22.34 -8.00 -18.14
CA VAL A 39 23.34 -7.48 -17.20
C VAL A 39 24.72 -7.40 -17.83
N GLY A 40 25.04 -8.29 -18.76
CA GLY A 40 26.39 -8.45 -19.29
C GLY A 40 27.32 -9.22 -18.33
N ALA A 41 26.75 -9.88 -17.30
CA ALA A 41 27.41 -10.73 -16.33
C ALA A 41 26.44 -11.82 -15.86
N ARG A 42 26.99 -12.95 -15.33
CA ARG A 42 26.15 -14.05 -14.83
C ARG A 42 25.62 -13.74 -13.43
N VAL A 43 24.29 -13.68 -13.27
CA VAL A 43 23.64 -13.59 -11.95
C VAL A 43 23.42 -15.01 -11.42
N VAL A 44 24.08 -15.35 -10.32
CA VAL A 44 24.13 -16.74 -9.80
C VAL A 44 23.49 -16.80 -8.41
N LEU A 45 22.48 -17.64 -8.25
CA LEU A 45 21.92 -17.96 -6.93
C LEU A 45 22.91 -18.92 -6.20
N LYS A 46 23.72 -18.35 -5.31
CA LYS A 46 24.85 -19.02 -4.64
C LYS A 46 24.42 -19.80 -3.40
N ALA A 47 23.50 -19.24 -2.62
CA ALA A 47 23.00 -19.84 -1.38
C ALA A 47 21.54 -19.48 -1.13
N ILE A 48 20.81 -20.42 -0.50
CA ILE A 48 19.43 -20.23 -0.02
C ILE A 48 19.40 -20.63 1.45
N CYS A 49 19.08 -19.69 2.33
CA CYS A 49 18.93 -19.94 3.75
C CYS A 49 17.44 -19.94 4.16
N ASP A 50 17.02 -21.02 4.84
CA ASP A 50 15.67 -21.14 5.38
C ASP A 50 15.67 -22.06 6.61
N ASN A 51 14.86 -21.76 7.60
CA ASN A 51 14.77 -22.58 8.82
C ASN A 51 14.10 -23.94 8.59
N ASP A 52 13.21 -24.03 7.59
CA ASP A 52 12.49 -25.25 7.25
C ASP A 52 12.91 -25.80 5.89
N LEU A 53 14.05 -26.49 5.86
CA LEU A 53 14.55 -27.15 4.67
C LEU A 53 13.76 -28.41 4.28
N ARG A 54 12.87 -28.92 5.17
CA ARG A 54 12.06 -30.13 4.94
C ARG A 54 10.76 -29.82 4.20
N ARG A 55 10.30 -28.58 4.23
CA ARG A 55 9.08 -28.16 3.54
C ARG A 55 9.15 -28.50 2.06
N LYS A 56 8.15 -29.21 1.55
CA LYS A 56 8.04 -29.51 0.12
C LYS A 56 7.81 -28.21 -0.66
N ARG A 57 8.66 -27.94 -1.62
CA ARG A 57 8.57 -26.80 -2.53
C ARG A 57 8.52 -27.34 -3.96
N HIS A 58 7.63 -26.81 -4.77
CA HIS A 58 7.45 -27.27 -6.16
C HIS A 58 8.53 -26.68 -7.10
N ILE A 59 9.80 -26.90 -6.73
CA ILE A 59 10.96 -26.47 -7.49
C ILE A 59 12.13 -27.43 -7.19
N LYS A 60 12.93 -27.74 -8.22
CA LYS A 60 14.17 -28.51 -8.08
C LYS A 60 15.33 -27.55 -7.82
N VAL A 61 15.93 -27.63 -6.64
CA VAL A 61 17.12 -26.84 -6.27
C VAL A 61 18.24 -27.79 -5.89
N ASN A 62 19.47 -27.43 -6.29
CA ASN A 62 20.67 -28.19 -5.87
C ASN A 62 20.81 -28.10 -4.34
N ARG A 63 20.80 -29.23 -3.66
CA ARG A 63 20.93 -29.32 -2.21
C ARG A 63 22.17 -28.63 -1.64
N LYS A 64 23.25 -28.53 -2.45
CA LYS A 64 24.51 -27.90 -2.02
C LYS A 64 24.36 -26.41 -1.72
N ILE A 65 23.38 -25.72 -2.31
CA ILE A 65 23.13 -24.30 -2.05
C ILE A 65 22.08 -24.05 -0.96
N LEU A 66 21.44 -25.11 -0.43
CA LEU A 66 20.46 -25.01 0.66
C LEU A 66 21.17 -25.09 2.02
N THR A 67 20.82 -24.18 2.93
CA THR A 67 21.40 -24.13 4.27
C THR A 67 20.39 -23.60 5.29
N SER A 68 20.52 -24.02 6.56
CA SER A 68 19.87 -23.38 7.70
C SER A 68 20.81 -22.42 8.46
N ASP A 69 22.08 -22.39 8.06
CA ASP A 69 23.08 -21.50 8.66
C ASP A 69 23.08 -20.15 7.93
N ILE A 70 22.61 -19.12 8.60
CA ILE A 70 22.52 -17.75 8.09
C ILE A 70 23.89 -17.16 7.73
N ASN A 71 24.98 -17.60 8.39
CA ASN A 71 26.32 -17.10 8.14
C ASN A 71 26.89 -17.57 6.79
N LYS A 72 26.29 -18.56 6.17
CA LYS A 72 26.63 -18.93 4.77
C LYS A 72 26.12 -17.93 3.75
N VAL A 73 25.26 -16.99 4.17
CA VAL A 73 24.74 -15.88 3.36
C VAL A 73 25.30 -14.55 3.87
N LEU A 74 25.07 -14.24 5.17
CA LEU A 74 25.45 -12.96 5.76
C LEU A 74 26.95 -12.92 6.08
N GLY A 75 27.65 -11.93 5.53
CA GLY A 75 29.09 -11.77 5.71
C GLY A 75 29.94 -12.75 4.90
N ASN A 76 29.32 -13.51 3.98
CA ASN A 76 30.03 -14.34 3.05
C ASN A 76 30.61 -13.46 1.93
N PRO A 77 31.96 -13.37 1.77
CA PRO A 77 32.58 -12.50 0.78
C PRO A 77 32.28 -12.89 -0.68
N ASP A 78 31.80 -14.11 -0.88
CA ASP A 78 31.37 -14.62 -2.20
C ASP A 78 29.93 -14.20 -2.56
N ILE A 79 29.24 -13.40 -1.74
CA ILE A 79 27.86 -12.98 -1.99
C ILE A 79 27.79 -11.46 -2.07
N ASP A 80 27.40 -10.95 -3.24
CA ASP A 80 27.31 -9.53 -3.54
C ASP A 80 25.95 -8.93 -3.13
N ILE A 81 24.86 -9.70 -3.35
CA ILE A 81 23.48 -9.27 -3.13
C ILE A 81 22.77 -10.23 -2.18
N VAL A 82 22.23 -9.73 -1.10
CA VAL A 82 21.37 -10.47 -0.17
C VAL A 82 19.91 -10.13 -0.45
N VAL A 83 19.10 -11.15 -0.71
CA VAL A 83 17.65 -11.04 -0.86
C VAL A 83 16.98 -11.50 0.44
N GLU A 84 16.35 -10.57 1.20
CA GLU A 84 15.66 -10.85 2.45
C GLU A 84 14.15 -10.99 2.20
N LEU A 85 13.59 -12.17 2.50
CA LEU A 85 12.18 -12.52 2.32
C LEU A 85 11.61 -13.29 3.53
N VAL A 86 12.12 -13.02 4.73
CA VAL A 86 11.68 -13.70 5.97
C VAL A 86 10.34 -13.12 6.44
N GLY A 87 10.19 -11.78 6.35
CA GLY A 87 9.03 -11.07 6.87
C GLY A 87 9.12 -10.80 8.39
N GLY A 88 8.24 -9.92 8.89
CA GLY A 88 8.30 -9.42 10.26
C GLY A 88 9.45 -8.45 10.46
N ILE A 89 9.63 -7.94 11.70
CA ILE A 89 10.71 -7.01 12.03
C ILE A 89 11.97 -7.79 12.45
N HIS A 90 11.81 -8.71 13.38
CA HIS A 90 12.89 -9.55 13.90
C HIS A 90 12.73 -11.00 13.36
N PRO A 91 13.79 -11.63 12.88
CA PRO A 91 15.19 -11.18 12.82
C PRO A 91 15.57 -10.45 11.51
N ALA A 92 14.60 -10.01 10.69
CA ALA A 92 14.87 -9.41 9.37
C ALA A 92 15.75 -8.16 9.47
N LYS A 93 15.49 -7.30 10.49
CA LYS A 93 16.29 -6.09 10.75
C LYS A 93 17.76 -6.42 10.97
N GLU A 94 18.04 -7.37 11.84
CA GLU A 94 19.40 -7.81 12.16
C GLU A 94 20.10 -8.36 10.94
N PHE A 95 19.39 -9.13 10.11
CA PHE A 95 19.93 -9.69 8.88
C PHE A 95 20.29 -8.60 7.88
N VAL A 96 19.40 -7.65 7.64
CA VAL A 96 19.63 -6.53 6.73
C VAL A 96 20.81 -5.67 7.20
N LEU A 97 20.85 -5.28 8.48
CA LEU A 97 21.93 -4.46 9.02
C LEU A 97 23.28 -5.22 8.99
N LYS A 98 23.29 -6.55 9.23
CA LYS A 98 24.50 -7.36 9.13
C LYS A 98 24.99 -7.45 7.69
N ALA A 99 24.11 -7.65 6.70
CA ALA A 99 24.45 -7.63 5.29
C ALA A 99 25.10 -6.29 4.90
N ILE A 100 24.46 -5.19 5.22
CA ILE A 100 24.97 -3.81 4.98
C ILE A 100 26.35 -3.62 5.58
N LYS A 101 26.54 -3.98 6.86
CA LYS A 101 27.83 -3.88 7.56
C LYS A 101 28.94 -4.71 6.90
N SER A 102 28.58 -5.80 6.25
CA SER A 102 29.51 -6.67 5.51
C SER A 102 29.75 -6.23 4.07
N GLY A 103 29.24 -5.07 3.65
CA GLY A 103 29.40 -4.55 2.29
C GLY A 103 28.51 -5.24 1.24
N GLN A 104 27.49 -5.98 1.67
CA GLN A 104 26.55 -6.66 0.76
C GLN A 104 25.37 -5.75 0.45
N HIS A 105 24.96 -5.69 -0.82
CA HIS A 105 23.74 -5.00 -1.24
C HIS A 105 22.50 -5.80 -0.81
N VAL A 106 21.38 -5.12 -0.60
CA VAL A 106 20.18 -5.75 -0.07
C VAL A 106 18.99 -5.52 -0.98
N VAL A 107 18.20 -6.58 -1.18
CA VAL A 107 16.84 -6.52 -1.76
C VAL A 107 15.87 -7.08 -0.73
N THR A 108 14.80 -6.36 -0.41
CA THR A 108 13.78 -6.82 0.53
C THR A 108 12.36 -6.56 0.02
N ALA A 109 11.41 -7.40 0.39
CA ALA A 109 9.97 -7.18 0.17
C ALA A 109 9.24 -6.78 1.46
N ASN A 110 9.98 -6.53 2.55
CA ASN A 110 9.46 -6.39 3.89
C ASN A 110 8.98 -4.95 4.17
N LYS A 111 7.72 -4.67 3.85
CA LYS A 111 7.12 -3.36 4.05
C LYS A 111 7.16 -2.87 5.49
N ALA A 112 6.92 -3.76 6.47
CA ALA A 112 6.93 -3.40 7.88
C ALA A 112 8.33 -2.95 8.32
N LEU A 113 9.36 -3.68 7.91
CA LEU A 113 10.75 -3.33 8.19
C LEU A 113 11.12 -1.95 7.61
N ILE A 114 10.75 -1.67 6.37
CA ILE A 114 11.04 -0.38 5.72
C ILE A 114 10.24 0.76 6.36
N THR A 115 8.99 0.51 6.75
CA THR A 115 8.16 1.54 7.41
C THR A 115 8.71 1.91 8.78
N GLU A 116 9.09 0.93 9.60
CA GLU A 116 9.48 1.16 11.00
C GLU A 116 10.97 1.49 11.18
N HIS A 117 11.82 0.91 10.34
CA HIS A 117 13.29 1.03 10.47
C HIS A 117 13.98 1.52 9.19
N GLY A 118 13.23 1.99 8.20
CA GLY A 118 13.78 2.40 6.91
C GLY A 118 14.86 3.48 7.04
N GLN A 119 14.66 4.49 7.89
CA GLN A 119 15.66 5.55 8.09
C GLN A 119 17.00 4.98 8.59
N GLU A 120 16.99 4.13 9.61
CA GLU A 120 18.19 3.49 10.17
C GLU A 120 18.90 2.64 9.11
N ILE A 121 18.12 1.85 8.36
CA ILE A 121 18.63 0.97 7.30
C ILE A 121 19.26 1.79 6.17
N PHE A 122 18.60 2.83 5.71
CA PHE A 122 19.07 3.67 4.61
C PHE A 122 20.30 4.50 4.99
N ASP A 123 20.33 5.03 6.22
CA ASP A 123 21.51 5.74 6.75
C ASP A 123 22.71 4.78 6.88
N ALA A 124 22.47 3.54 7.32
CA ALA A 124 23.51 2.51 7.39
C ALA A 124 24.03 2.12 6.00
N ALA A 125 23.13 1.94 5.04
CA ALA A 125 23.48 1.60 3.66
C ALA A 125 24.30 2.70 2.99
N GLN A 126 23.90 3.96 3.17
CA GLN A 126 24.63 5.11 2.64
C GLN A 126 26.05 5.20 3.22
N LYS A 127 26.21 4.98 4.52
CA LYS A 127 27.53 4.98 5.20
C LYS A 127 28.43 3.83 4.72
N ALA A 128 27.85 2.68 4.40
CA ALA A 128 28.57 1.50 3.92
C ALA A 128 28.82 1.52 2.41
N GLY A 129 28.24 2.47 1.65
CA GLY A 129 28.37 2.53 0.20
C GLY A 129 27.64 1.41 -0.53
N VAL A 130 26.57 0.84 0.09
CA VAL A 130 25.75 -0.22 -0.49
C VAL A 130 24.32 0.28 -0.77
N GLU A 131 23.61 -0.41 -1.66
CA GLU A 131 22.23 -0.06 -2.01
C GLU A 131 21.23 -1.02 -1.34
N VAL A 132 20.06 -0.48 -1.01
CA VAL A 132 18.89 -1.22 -0.54
C VAL A 132 17.74 -0.98 -1.50
N PHE A 133 17.24 -2.06 -2.11
CA PHE A 133 16.11 -2.04 -3.03
C PHE A 133 14.93 -2.78 -2.42
N TYR A 134 13.71 -2.29 -2.67
CA TYR A 134 12.51 -2.75 -1.96
C TYR A 134 11.22 -2.63 -2.79
N GLU A 135 11.31 -2.77 -4.14
CA GLU A 135 10.16 -2.63 -5.05
C GLU A 135 8.97 -3.49 -4.65
N ALA A 136 9.21 -4.74 -4.22
CA ALA A 136 8.16 -5.66 -3.82
C ALA A 136 7.44 -5.32 -2.51
N SER A 137 7.89 -4.30 -1.77
CA SER A 137 7.26 -3.86 -0.51
C SER A 137 5.94 -3.12 -0.72
N VAL A 138 5.73 -2.50 -1.90
CA VAL A 138 4.51 -1.78 -2.26
C VAL A 138 4.02 -2.21 -3.64
N GLY A 139 2.71 -2.51 -3.75
CA GLY A 139 2.08 -2.80 -5.03
C GLY A 139 2.49 -4.13 -5.69
N GLY A 140 3.24 -4.98 -5.00
CA GLY A 140 3.62 -6.32 -5.45
C GLY A 140 4.35 -6.32 -6.79
N GLY A 141 3.64 -6.51 -7.90
CA GLY A 141 4.21 -6.50 -9.26
C GLY A 141 4.14 -5.15 -9.97
N ILE A 142 3.66 -4.10 -9.32
CA ILE A 142 3.55 -2.74 -9.88
C ILE A 142 4.87 -2.01 -9.64
N PRO A 143 5.60 -1.53 -10.67
CA PRO A 143 6.91 -0.90 -10.51
C PRO A 143 6.79 0.57 -10.05
N ILE A 144 6.19 0.79 -8.87
CA ILE A 144 5.89 2.14 -8.37
C ILE A 144 7.08 2.83 -7.71
N ILE A 145 7.92 2.08 -6.98
CA ILE A 145 9.08 2.65 -6.29
C ILE A 145 10.08 3.17 -7.32
N LYS A 146 10.37 2.38 -8.34
CA LYS A 146 11.23 2.79 -9.44
C LYS A 146 10.63 3.93 -10.25
N ALA A 147 9.31 3.93 -10.47
CA ALA A 147 8.64 5.01 -11.16
C ALA A 147 8.79 6.34 -10.40
N LEU A 148 8.58 6.35 -9.09
CA LEU A 148 8.74 7.56 -8.26
C LEU A 148 10.21 8.01 -8.15
N ARG A 149 11.15 7.07 -8.02
CA ARG A 149 12.58 7.39 -7.84
C ARG A 149 13.27 7.84 -9.12
N GLU A 150 12.87 7.31 -10.28
CA GLU A 150 13.58 7.52 -11.53
C GLU A 150 12.67 8.09 -12.64
N GLY A 151 11.50 7.48 -12.87
CA GLY A 151 10.64 7.84 -14.00
C GLY A 151 9.94 9.19 -13.85
N LEU A 152 9.59 9.58 -12.63
CA LEU A 152 8.88 10.81 -12.32
C LEU A 152 9.76 11.88 -11.66
N ILE A 153 11.08 11.70 -11.66
CA ILE A 153 12.04 12.56 -10.94
C ILE A 153 12.01 14.04 -11.37
N ALA A 154 11.52 14.33 -12.56
CA ALA A 154 11.40 15.70 -13.05
C ALA A 154 10.19 16.46 -12.48
N ASN A 155 9.36 15.81 -11.68
CA ASN A 155 8.11 16.38 -11.18
C ASN A 155 8.18 16.65 -9.67
N GLU A 156 7.52 17.71 -9.25
CA GLU A 156 7.10 17.87 -7.86
C GLU A 156 5.78 17.09 -7.67
N ILE A 157 5.83 16.06 -6.85
CA ILE A 157 4.65 15.25 -6.56
C ILE A 157 3.79 15.97 -5.51
N ASP A 158 2.53 16.23 -5.84
CA ASP A 158 1.55 16.84 -4.93
C ASP A 158 0.53 15.86 -4.38
N THR A 159 0.25 14.76 -5.09
CA THR A 159 -0.75 13.78 -4.69
C THR A 159 -0.32 12.36 -5.03
N VAL A 160 -0.45 11.48 -4.04
CA VAL A 160 -0.39 10.02 -4.21
C VAL A 160 -1.64 9.43 -3.61
N MET A 161 -2.43 8.73 -4.42
CA MET A 161 -3.61 7.99 -3.97
C MET A 161 -3.53 6.55 -4.44
N GLY A 162 -3.90 5.59 -3.58
CA GLY A 162 -3.77 4.19 -3.97
C GLY A 162 -4.84 3.27 -3.39
N ILE A 163 -5.29 2.34 -4.22
CA ILE A 163 -5.91 1.09 -3.81
C ILE A 163 -4.77 0.08 -3.69
N VAL A 164 -4.23 -0.08 -2.49
CA VAL A 164 -3.00 -0.85 -2.26
C VAL A 164 -3.21 -2.13 -1.44
N ASN A 165 -4.48 -2.46 -1.15
CA ASN A 165 -4.85 -3.72 -0.51
C ASN A 165 -5.87 -4.48 -1.38
N GLY A 166 -5.46 -5.64 -1.91
CA GLY A 166 -6.30 -6.45 -2.80
C GLY A 166 -7.46 -7.13 -2.09
N THR A 167 -7.32 -7.50 -0.81
CA THR A 167 -8.38 -8.14 0.00
C THR A 167 -9.55 -7.19 0.21
N SER A 168 -9.28 -5.99 0.73
CA SER A 168 -10.31 -4.97 0.97
C SER A 168 -10.96 -4.51 -0.34
N ASN A 169 -10.17 -4.35 -1.41
CA ASN A 169 -10.72 -3.99 -2.71
C ASN A 169 -11.63 -5.10 -3.27
N TYR A 170 -11.24 -6.37 -3.11
CA TYR A 170 -12.07 -7.50 -3.52
C TYR A 170 -13.41 -7.52 -2.76
N ILE A 171 -13.39 -7.33 -1.42
CA ILE A 171 -14.59 -7.30 -0.60
C ILE A 171 -15.54 -6.19 -1.06
N LEU A 172 -15.05 -4.94 -1.18
CA LEU A 172 -15.87 -3.82 -1.62
C LEU A 172 -16.38 -3.98 -3.06
N SER A 173 -15.58 -4.59 -3.95
CA SER A 173 -16.01 -4.90 -5.33
C SER A 173 -17.11 -5.95 -5.35
N SER A 174 -16.99 -7.05 -4.60
CA SER A 174 -18.03 -8.09 -4.53
C SER A 174 -19.32 -7.57 -3.89
N MET A 175 -19.21 -6.70 -2.89
CA MET A 175 -20.39 -6.01 -2.34
C MET A 175 -21.08 -5.15 -3.42
N ALA A 176 -20.32 -4.46 -4.26
CA ALA A 176 -20.87 -3.58 -5.30
C ALA A 176 -21.43 -4.36 -6.49
N GLU A 177 -20.72 -5.36 -6.99
CA GLU A 177 -21.05 -6.08 -8.23
C GLU A 177 -22.05 -7.21 -8.01
N GLU A 178 -21.92 -7.94 -6.89
CA GLU A 178 -22.71 -9.13 -6.58
C GLU A 178 -23.81 -8.85 -5.53
N GLY A 179 -23.86 -7.66 -4.94
CA GLY A 179 -24.84 -7.29 -3.93
C GLY A 179 -24.64 -8.00 -2.59
N LEU A 180 -23.45 -8.56 -2.33
CA LEU A 180 -23.14 -9.33 -1.12
C LEU A 180 -23.11 -8.46 0.13
N SER A 181 -23.41 -9.05 1.28
CA SER A 181 -23.09 -8.43 2.57
C SER A 181 -21.57 -8.43 2.79
N PHE A 182 -21.08 -7.59 3.70
CA PHE A 182 -19.67 -7.59 4.08
C PHE A 182 -19.18 -8.98 4.53
N SER A 183 -19.98 -9.67 5.38
CA SER A 183 -19.63 -11.01 5.86
C SER A 183 -19.53 -12.04 4.74
N ASP A 184 -20.49 -12.04 3.80
CA ASP A 184 -20.50 -12.99 2.68
C ASP A 184 -19.33 -12.73 1.72
N ALA A 185 -19.03 -11.45 1.44
CA ALA A 185 -17.90 -11.06 0.61
C ALA A 185 -16.55 -11.44 1.25
N LEU A 186 -16.42 -11.27 2.58
CA LEU A 186 -15.23 -11.69 3.32
C LEU A 186 -15.06 -13.22 3.31
N ASP A 187 -16.13 -13.97 3.51
CA ASP A 187 -16.09 -15.44 3.46
C ASP A 187 -15.76 -15.94 2.04
N GLN A 188 -16.28 -15.27 1.02
CA GLN A 188 -15.92 -15.55 -0.37
C GLN A 188 -14.42 -15.27 -0.63
N ALA A 189 -13.88 -14.14 -0.10
CA ALA A 189 -12.46 -13.81 -0.19
C ALA A 189 -11.57 -14.88 0.48
N LYS A 190 -11.97 -15.39 1.66
CA LYS A 190 -11.26 -16.48 2.35
C LYS A 190 -11.27 -17.77 1.54
N LYS A 191 -12.42 -18.18 1.01
CA LYS A 191 -12.57 -19.39 0.17
C LYS A 191 -11.71 -19.33 -1.09
N LYS A 192 -11.58 -18.15 -1.70
CA LYS A 192 -10.73 -17.92 -2.89
C LYS A 192 -9.24 -17.74 -2.56
N GLY A 193 -8.86 -17.70 -1.28
CA GLY A 193 -7.48 -17.49 -0.84
C GLY A 193 -6.99 -16.04 -0.98
N TYR A 194 -7.89 -15.07 -1.10
CA TYR A 194 -7.56 -13.64 -1.16
C TYR A 194 -7.49 -13.01 0.22
N ALA A 195 -8.15 -13.59 1.22
CA ALA A 195 -8.06 -13.21 2.62
C ALA A 195 -7.45 -14.34 3.44
N GLU A 196 -6.57 -14.01 4.37
CA GLU A 196 -6.04 -14.93 5.36
C GLU A 196 -7.11 -15.29 6.41
N ARG A 197 -6.80 -16.29 7.27
CA ARG A 197 -7.68 -16.67 8.38
C ARG A 197 -7.95 -15.48 9.31
N ASN A 198 -6.93 -14.68 9.59
CA ASN A 198 -7.06 -13.41 10.32
C ASN A 198 -6.78 -12.24 9.36
N PRO A 199 -7.80 -11.63 8.76
CA PRO A 199 -7.65 -10.56 7.78
C PRO A 199 -7.61 -9.15 8.42
N ALA A 200 -7.43 -9.02 9.74
CA ALA A 200 -7.56 -7.76 10.45
C ALA A 200 -6.71 -6.64 9.85
N LEU A 201 -5.43 -6.90 9.55
CA LEU A 201 -4.54 -5.91 8.94
C LEU A 201 -5.06 -5.37 7.60
N ASP A 202 -5.76 -6.22 6.83
CA ASP A 202 -6.33 -5.83 5.54
C ASP A 202 -7.60 -4.99 5.72
N ILE A 203 -8.57 -5.52 6.48
CA ILE A 203 -9.91 -4.91 6.60
C ILE A 203 -9.95 -3.70 7.53
N GLU A 204 -9.00 -3.58 8.45
CA GLU A 204 -8.81 -2.42 9.32
C GLU A 204 -7.94 -1.34 8.69
N GLY A 205 -7.28 -1.59 7.53
CA GLY A 205 -6.55 -0.62 6.75
C GLY A 205 -5.06 -0.49 7.07
N TYR A 206 -4.52 -1.20 8.05
CA TYR A 206 -3.12 -1.07 8.48
C TYR A 206 -2.12 -1.56 7.42
N ASP A 207 -2.45 -2.59 6.61
CA ASP A 207 -1.62 -2.97 5.47
C ASP A 207 -1.46 -1.82 4.47
N SER A 208 -2.54 -1.09 4.22
CA SER A 208 -2.52 0.10 3.36
C SER A 208 -1.71 1.24 3.98
N ALA A 209 -1.75 1.40 5.31
CA ALA A 209 -0.99 2.43 6.01
C ALA A 209 0.53 2.19 5.93
N HIS A 210 1.00 0.95 6.10
CA HIS A 210 2.42 0.60 5.89
C HIS A 210 2.90 0.97 4.49
N LYS A 211 2.12 0.62 3.47
CA LYS A 211 2.46 0.93 2.08
C LYS A 211 2.41 2.44 1.80
N LEU A 212 1.45 3.15 2.40
CA LEU A 212 1.34 4.60 2.29
C LEU A 212 2.55 5.31 2.89
N ALA A 213 3.06 4.86 4.04
CA ALA A 213 4.26 5.42 4.64
C ALA A 213 5.46 5.36 3.69
N ILE A 214 5.63 4.23 2.97
CA ILE A 214 6.69 4.07 1.96
C ILE A 214 6.45 5.00 0.76
N LEU A 215 5.22 5.05 0.25
CA LEU A 215 4.87 5.94 -0.86
C LEU A 215 5.07 7.42 -0.50
N THR A 216 4.78 7.78 0.76
CA THR A 216 4.99 9.12 1.29
C THR A 216 6.48 9.49 1.34
N LEU A 217 7.32 8.55 1.75
CA LEU A 217 8.77 8.75 1.73
C LEU A 217 9.28 9.02 0.31
N LEU A 218 8.79 8.28 -0.67
CA LEU A 218 9.26 8.37 -2.05
C LEU A 218 8.70 9.58 -2.79
N GLY A 219 7.42 9.89 -2.61
CA GLY A 219 6.76 11.01 -3.30
C GLY A 219 7.08 12.37 -2.68
N PHE A 220 7.31 12.40 -1.35
CA PHE A 220 7.41 13.66 -0.60
C PHE A 220 8.67 13.76 0.27
N GLY A 221 9.57 12.79 0.21
CA GLY A 221 10.83 12.81 0.97
C GLY A 221 10.68 12.81 2.49
N LYS A 222 9.50 12.40 3.02
CA LYS A 222 9.16 12.47 4.44
C LYS A 222 8.93 11.09 5.04
N PHE A 223 9.71 10.72 6.06
CA PHE A 223 9.36 9.59 6.91
C PHE A 223 8.14 9.92 7.76
N VAL A 224 7.12 9.06 7.69
CA VAL A 224 5.88 9.18 8.45
C VAL A 224 5.74 7.94 9.32
N LYS A 225 5.51 8.14 10.61
CA LYS A 225 5.24 7.03 11.53
C LYS A 225 3.80 6.55 11.36
N LEU A 226 3.55 5.27 11.62
CA LEU A 226 2.19 4.71 11.52
C LEU A 226 1.19 5.40 12.44
N GLU A 227 1.64 5.87 13.62
CA GLU A 227 0.82 6.62 14.58
C GLU A 227 0.37 8.00 14.07
N ASP A 228 1.09 8.58 13.09
CA ASP A 228 0.75 9.86 12.47
C ASP A 228 -0.22 9.70 11.27
N ILE A 229 -0.47 8.47 10.83
CA ILE A 229 -1.39 8.16 9.73
C ILE A 229 -2.77 7.90 10.31
N TYR A 230 -3.77 8.68 9.88
CA TYR A 230 -5.15 8.33 10.21
C TYR A 230 -5.57 7.08 9.46
N VAL A 231 -6.09 6.07 10.19
CA VAL A 231 -6.50 4.79 9.61
C VAL A 231 -7.93 4.46 10.03
N GLU A 232 -8.77 4.19 9.04
CA GLU A 232 -10.14 3.69 9.21
C GLU A 232 -10.37 2.53 8.23
N GLY A 233 -10.83 1.38 8.74
CA GLY A 233 -11.08 0.19 7.94
C GLY A 233 -12.44 0.18 7.26
N ILE A 234 -12.75 -0.95 6.60
CA ILE A 234 -14.00 -1.12 5.82
C ILE A 234 -15.11 -1.82 6.58
N LEU A 235 -14.94 -2.10 7.88
CA LEU A 235 -15.88 -2.88 8.69
C LEU A 235 -17.28 -2.23 8.79
N ASP A 236 -17.33 -0.90 8.84
CA ASP A 236 -18.58 -0.14 9.01
C ASP A 236 -19.28 0.15 7.66
N VAL A 237 -18.68 -0.24 6.53
CA VAL A 237 -19.30 -0.07 5.21
C VAL A 237 -20.36 -1.14 4.99
N SER A 238 -21.60 -0.71 4.84
CA SER A 238 -22.72 -1.62 4.60
C SER A 238 -23.11 -1.68 3.12
N GLN A 239 -23.88 -2.73 2.76
CA GLN A 239 -24.47 -2.87 1.42
C GLN A 239 -25.36 -1.66 1.05
N ASN A 240 -26.00 -1.03 2.04
CA ASN A 240 -26.78 0.18 1.81
C ASN A 240 -25.89 1.36 1.40
N ASP A 241 -24.70 1.50 2.01
CA ASP A 241 -23.75 2.57 1.65
C ASP A 241 -23.26 2.40 0.22
N ILE A 242 -22.94 1.17 -0.18
CA ILE A 242 -22.54 0.84 -1.57
C ILE A 242 -23.66 1.24 -2.55
N ARG A 243 -24.91 0.83 -2.28
CA ARG A 243 -26.05 1.14 -3.14
C ARG A 243 -26.32 2.64 -3.26
N TYR A 244 -26.31 3.38 -2.13
CA TYR A 244 -26.53 4.82 -2.17
C TYR A 244 -25.39 5.57 -2.83
N ALA A 245 -24.12 5.15 -2.60
CA ALA A 245 -22.99 5.72 -3.30
C ALA A 245 -23.13 5.53 -4.81
N ASP A 246 -23.54 4.33 -5.26
CA ASP A 246 -23.79 4.03 -6.66
C ASP A 246 -24.84 4.92 -7.29
N GLU A 247 -25.96 5.15 -6.58
CA GLU A 247 -27.05 6.03 -7.00
C GLU A 247 -26.62 7.51 -7.13
N PHE A 248 -25.69 7.96 -6.30
CA PHE A 248 -25.08 9.29 -6.40
C PHE A 248 -23.96 9.38 -7.43
N GLY A 249 -23.65 8.28 -8.14
CA GLY A 249 -22.60 8.26 -9.16
C GLY A 249 -21.19 8.06 -8.60
N TYR A 250 -21.09 7.49 -7.40
CA TYR A 250 -19.82 7.21 -6.72
C TYR A 250 -19.59 5.70 -6.54
N ALA A 251 -18.32 5.33 -6.36
CA ALA A 251 -17.88 4.02 -5.87
C ALA A 251 -17.18 4.20 -4.52
N ILE A 252 -17.34 3.22 -3.62
CA ILE A 252 -16.60 3.21 -2.33
C ILE A 252 -15.35 2.37 -2.51
N LYS A 253 -14.19 2.95 -2.18
CA LYS A 253 -12.88 2.29 -2.18
C LYS A 253 -12.15 2.55 -0.87
N LEU A 254 -11.34 1.60 -0.40
CA LEU A 254 -10.37 1.87 0.66
C LEU A 254 -9.16 2.55 0.02
N LEU A 255 -8.98 3.84 0.29
CA LEU A 255 -7.89 4.62 -0.28
C LEU A 255 -6.80 4.90 0.74
N ALA A 256 -5.56 4.73 0.32
CA ALA A 256 -4.37 5.30 0.92
C ALA A 256 -4.09 6.63 0.21
N ILE A 257 -4.05 7.73 0.96
CA ILE A 257 -3.99 9.10 0.41
C ILE A 257 -2.86 9.86 1.08
N ALA A 258 -1.95 10.41 0.28
CA ALA A 258 -0.97 11.40 0.69
C ALA A 258 -1.08 12.62 -0.23
N LYS A 259 -1.28 13.81 0.35
CA LYS A 259 -1.41 15.07 -0.40
C LYS A 259 -0.60 16.16 0.26
N ARG A 260 0.14 16.90 -0.55
CA ARG A 260 0.83 18.11 -0.12
C ARG A 260 -0.18 19.27 -0.01
N ARG A 261 -0.11 19.98 1.11
CA ARG A 261 -0.86 21.21 1.39
C ARG A 261 0.13 22.25 1.87
N ASP A 262 0.64 23.05 0.98
CA ASP A 262 1.73 23.99 1.24
C ASP A 262 2.96 23.28 1.90
N ASN A 263 3.23 23.58 3.17
CA ASN A 263 4.31 23.00 3.96
C ASN A 263 3.85 21.85 4.88
N GLU A 264 2.64 21.39 4.75
CA GLU A 264 2.08 20.27 5.52
C GLU A 264 1.74 19.10 4.60
N LEU A 265 1.67 17.92 5.16
CA LEU A 265 1.33 16.70 4.43
C LEU A 265 0.12 16.03 5.08
N GLU A 266 -0.91 15.84 4.30
CA GLU A 266 -2.11 15.07 4.62
C GLU A 266 -1.83 13.60 4.32
N VAL A 267 -1.92 12.70 5.35
CA VAL A 267 -1.64 11.27 5.20
C VAL A 267 -2.73 10.46 5.90
N ARG A 268 -3.50 9.69 5.14
CA ARG A 268 -4.67 8.97 5.67
C ARG A 268 -5.06 7.74 4.86
N VAL A 269 -5.68 6.78 5.52
CA VAL A 269 -6.28 5.57 4.93
C VAL A 269 -7.70 5.45 5.44
N HIS A 270 -8.68 5.42 4.55
CA HIS A 270 -10.09 5.24 4.93
C HIS A 270 -10.97 4.85 3.74
N PRO A 271 -12.18 4.32 3.99
CA PRO A 271 -13.21 4.22 2.97
C PRO A 271 -13.50 5.60 2.38
N THR A 272 -13.59 5.67 1.07
CA THR A 272 -13.72 6.94 0.33
C THR A 272 -14.69 6.78 -0.81
N LEU A 273 -15.59 7.76 -0.98
CA LEU A 273 -16.41 7.89 -2.16
C LEU A 273 -15.57 8.53 -3.28
N LEU A 274 -15.42 7.82 -4.39
CA LEU A 274 -14.82 8.32 -5.63
C LEU A 274 -15.88 8.45 -6.71
N SER A 275 -15.92 9.58 -7.42
CA SER A 275 -16.72 9.69 -8.64
C SER A 275 -16.42 8.52 -9.56
N LYS A 276 -17.46 7.89 -10.16
CA LYS A 276 -17.29 6.82 -11.14
C LYS A 276 -16.46 7.23 -12.38
N LYS A 277 -16.27 8.54 -12.59
CA LYS A 277 -15.39 9.09 -13.63
C LYS A 277 -13.90 9.04 -13.24
N HIS A 278 -13.59 8.91 -11.96
CA HIS A 278 -12.22 8.84 -11.50
C HIS A 278 -11.60 7.47 -11.83
N LEU A 279 -10.34 7.44 -12.28
CA LEU A 279 -9.67 6.22 -12.73
C LEU A 279 -9.66 5.12 -11.64
N LEU A 280 -9.38 5.49 -10.40
CA LEU A 280 -9.35 4.55 -9.27
C LEU A 280 -10.73 3.94 -8.95
N ALA A 281 -11.84 4.61 -9.28
CA ALA A 281 -13.18 4.07 -9.04
C ALA A 281 -13.45 2.76 -9.77
N ASN A 282 -12.78 2.55 -10.91
CA ASN A 282 -12.93 1.41 -11.79
C ASN A 282 -11.94 0.27 -11.54
N VAL A 283 -11.12 0.39 -10.49
CA VAL A 283 -10.18 -0.66 -10.08
C VAL A 283 -10.91 -1.66 -9.19
N ASN A 284 -11.27 -2.83 -9.73
CA ASN A 284 -12.09 -3.84 -9.05
C ASN A 284 -11.32 -5.13 -8.76
N GLY A 285 -11.93 -6.02 -7.98
CA GLY A 285 -11.38 -7.32 -7.62
C GLY A 285 -10.11 -7.21 -6.78
N VAL A 286 -9.15 -8.08 -7.02
CA VAL A 286 -7.88 -8.17 -6.27
C VAL A 286 -6.79 -7.22 -6.78
N TYR A 287 -7.12 -6.39 -7.75
CA TYR A 287 -6.14 -5.50 -8.36
C TYR A 287 -5.86 -4.28 -7.49
N ASN A 288 -4.61 -3.82 -7.57
CA ASN A 288 -4.14 -2.59 -6.97
C ASN A 288 -3.92 -1.54 -8.04
N ALA A 289 -4.02 -0.29 -7.64
CA ALA A 289 -3.64 0.83 -8.48
C ALA A 289 -3.14 1.99 -7.62
N ILE A 290 -2.15 2.71 -8.13
CA ILE A 290 -1.57 3.88 -7.49
C ILE A 290 -1.62 5.02 -8.49
N TYR A 291 -2.35 6.06 -8.14
CA TYR A 291 -2.44 7.31 -8.87
C TYR A 291 -1.43 8.29 -8.29
N VAL A 292 -0.63 8.87 -9.15
CA VAL A 292 0.37 9.88 -8.79
C VAL A 292 0.12 11.11 -9.65
N HIS A 293 0.02 12.27 -9.02
CA HIS A 293 -0.07 13.54 -9.69
C HIS A 293 1.21 14.34 -9.47
N GLY A 294 1.81 14.82 -10.54
CA GLY A 294 2.96 15.69 -10.53
C GLY A 294 2.67 16.95 -11.36
N ASP A 295 3.35 18.04 -11.02
CA ASP A 295 3.14 19.37 -11.59
C ASP A 295 3.30 19.43 -13.11
N MET A 296 4.24 18.66 -13.69
CA MET A 296 4.51 18.65 -15.13
C MET A 296 3.76 17.56 -15.87
N VAL A 297 3.72 16.34 -15.31
CA VAL A 297 3.15 15.17 -16.00
C VAL A 297 1.63 15.06 -15.83
N GLY A 298 1.07 15.76 -14.81
CA GLY A 298 -0.31 15.58 -14.42
C GLY A 298 -0.56 14.22 -13.77
N GLY A 299 -1.77 13.68 -13.93
CA GLY A 299 -2.17 12.40 -13.32
C GLY A 299 -1.64 11.19 -14.09
N THR A 300 -0.94 10.30 -13.39
CA THR A 300 -0.49 8.99 -13.89
C THR A 300 -1.09 7.87 -13.05
N LEU A 301 -1.41 6.72 -13.66
CA LEU A 301 -1.97 5.57 -12.97
C LEU A 301 -1.12 4.32 -13.23
N PHE A 302 -0.68 3.70 -12.14
CA PHE A 302 0.04 2.42 -12.14
C PHE A 302 -0.92 1.33 -11.65
N TYR A 303 -1.21 0.34 -12.49
CA TYR A 303 -2.22 -0.66 -12.24
C TYR A 303 -1.65 -2.07 -12.43
N GLY A 304 -2.03 -3.01 -11.56
CA GLY A 304 -1.59 -4.40 -11.68
C GLY A 304 -1.97 -5.27 -10.48
N ARG A 305 -1.35 -6.44 -10.40
CA ARG A 305 -1.52 -7.34 -9.25
C ARG A 305 -0.65 -6.89 -8.08
N GLY A 306 -1.29 -6.51 -6.98
CA GLY A 306 -0.64 -6.01 -5.77
C GLY A 306 -0.03 -7.08 -4.87
N ALA A 307 -0.32 -8.36 -5.10
CA ALA A 307 0.18 -9.49 -4.32
C ALA A 307 0.26 -10.77 -5.17
N GLY A 308 0.92 -11.79 -4.62
CA GLY A 308 1.06 -13.11 -5.22
C GLY A 308 2.52 -13.49 -5.47
N GLN A 309 2.78 -14.80 -5.59
CA GLN A 309 4.13 -15.34 -5.77
C GLN A 309 4.87 -14.72 -6.95
N ASN A 310 4.28 -14.79 -8.14
CA ASN A 310 4.95 -14.32 -9.36
C ASN A 310 5.05 -12.78 -9.44
N PRO A 311 4.00 -11.99 -9.10
CA PRO A 311 4.13 -10.54 -9.06
C PRO A 311 5.23 -10.06 -8.12
N ALA A 312 5.24 -10.51 -6.86
CA ALA A 312 6.28 -10.12 -5.90
C ALA A 312 7.68 -10.62 -6.33
N ALA A 313 7.80 -11.87 -6.80
CA ALA A 313 9.07 -12.38 -7.30
C ALA A 313 9.58 -11.59 -8.52
N SER A 314 8.68 -11.10 -9.39
CA SER A 314 9.05 -10.24 -10.53
C SER A 314 9.74 -8.95 -10.06
N SER A 315 9.18 -8.27 -9.06
CA SER A 315 9.75 -7.03 -8.51
C SER A 315 11.08 -7.28 -7.79
N VAL A 316 11.15 -8.33 -6.95
CA VAL A 316 12.41 -8.72 -6.28
C VAL A 316 13.52 -9.04 -7.30
N VAL A 317 13.19 -9.82 -8.35
CA VAL A 317 14.17 -10.14 -9.39
C VAL A 317 14.53 -8.90 -10.21
N GLY A 318 13.59 -8.03 -10.48
CA GLY A 318 13.83 -6.71 -11.09
C GLY A 318 14.89 -5.92 -10.31
N ASP A 319 14.72 -5.84 -8.99
CA ASP A 319 15.68 -5.18 -8.08
C ASP A 319 17.05 -5.85 -8.11
N VAL A 320 17.10 -7.19 -8.08
CA VAL A 320 18.37 -7.94 -8.19
C VAL A 320 19.08 -7.63 -9.52
N ILE A 321 18.36 -7.59 -10.63
CA ILE A 321 18.93 -7.31 -11.95
C ILE A 321 19.43 -5.86 -12.05
N ASP A 322 18.72 -4.90 -11.47
CA ASP A 322 19.17 -3.51 -11.44
C ASP A 322 20.43 -3.33 -10.58
N LEU A 323 20.46 -3.94 -9.39
CA LEU A 323 21.68 -3.98 -8.56
C LEU A 323 22.85 -4.65 -9.29
N ALA A 324 22.59 -5.77 -9.97
CA ALA A 324 23.61 -6.46 -10.75
C ALA A 324 24.16 -5.55 -11.88
N ARG A 325 23.32 -4.76 -12.53
CA ARG A 325 23.78 -3.75 -13.50
C ARG A 325 24.62 -2.65 -12.85
N ASN A 326 24.17 -2.13 -11.69
CA ASN A 326 24.92 -1.10 -10.97
C ASN A 326 26.31 -1.61 -10.58
N LEU A 327 26.42 -2.85 -10.11
CA LEU A 327 27.72 -3.50 -9.82
C LEU A 327 28.56 -3.66 -11.10
N ARG A 328 27.97 -4.21 -12.17
CA ARG A 328 28.69 -4.47 -13.43
C ARG A 328 29.24 -3.21 -14.07
N PHE A 329 28.53 -2.09 -13.99
CA PHE A 329 28.90 -0.83 -14.62
C PHE A 329 29.50 0.19 -13.64
N ASN A 330 29.82 -0.23 -12.42
CA ASN A 330 30.35 0.64 -11.35
C ASN A 330 29.52 1.91 -11.15
N SER A 331 28.18 1.75 -11.12
CA SER A 331 27.21 2.83 -11.00
C SER A 331 26.38 2.74 -9.71
N VAL A 332 26.91 2.08 -8.69
CA VAL A 332 26.33 2.02 -7.33
C VAL A 332 26.16 3.43 -6.78
N GLY A 333 25.00 3.71 -6.19
CA GLY A 333 24.65 5.03 -5.65
C GLY A 333 24.23 6.07 -6.70
N ARG A 334 24.06 5.69 -7.96
CA ARG A 334 23.59 6.57 -9.05
C ARG A 334 22.23 7.22 -8.72
N VAL A 335 21.34 6.45 -8.13
CA VAL A 335 20.01 6.91 -7.72
C VAL A 335 19.93 6.90 -6.20
N PRO A 336 19.66 8.06 -5.56
CA PRO A 336 19.47 8.09 -4.11
C PRO A 336 18.35 7.15 -3.68
N ILE A 337 18.50 6.53 -2.51
CA ILE A 337 17.45 5.62 -1.96
C ILE A 337 16.14 6.39 -1.77
N TYR A 338 16.22 7.62 -1.30
CA TYR A 338 15.14 8.60 -1.23
C TYR A 338 15.69 10.02 -1.27
N MET A 339 14.85 10.98 -1.65
CA MET A 339 15.17 12.40 -1.63
C MET A 339 14.50 13.03 -0.40
N LYS A 340 15.28 13.70 0.45
CA LYS A 340 14.78 14.33 1.67
C LYS A 340 14.23 15.71 1.35
N ASP A 341 12.93 15.91 1.46
CA ASP A 341 12.30 17.22 1.37
C ASP A 341 12.25 17.86 2.76
N LYS A 342 12.91 19.00 2.91
CA LYS A 342 12.93 19.78 4.15
C LYS A 342 11.81 20.81 4.22
N SER A 343 11.07 21.04 3.16
CA SER A 343 9.99 22.03 3.11
C SER A 343 8.73 21.55 3.84
N ILE A 344 8.53 20.22 3.95
CA ILE A 344 7.41 19.64 4.68
C ILE A 344 7.73 19.63 6.17
N ASN A 345 7.07 20.50 6.90
CA ASN A 345 7.34 20.72 8.32
C ASN A 345 6.54 19.78 9.23
N LYS A 346 5.29 19.42 8.82
CA LYS A 346 4.35 18.78 9.71
C LYS A 346 3.44 17.82 8.94
N ILE A 347 3.02 16.74 9.62
CA ILE A 347 1.90 15.90 9.19
C ILE A 347 0.62 16.54 9.71
N MET A 348 -0.34 16.79 8.82
CA MET A 348 -1.64 17.39 9.14
C MET A 348 -2.46 16.42 10.00
N LYS A 349 -3.05 16.92 11.08
CA LYS A 349 -3.99 16.12 11.87
C LYS A 349 -5.27 15.91 11.10
N ILE A 350 -5.89 14.75 11.29
CA ILE A 350 -7.15 14.42 10.63
C ILE A 350 -8.24 15.50 10.88
N ASP A 351 -8.28 16.08 12.06
CA ASP A 351 -9.24 17.13 12.46
C ASP A 351 -9.16 18.41 11.61
N ASP A 352 -8.00 18.68 11.03
CA ASP A 352 -7.72 19.89 10.26
C ASP A 352 -8.00 19.72 8.76
N ILE A 353 -8.23 18.50 8.27
CA ILE A 353 -8.54 18.27 6.86
C ILE A 353 -9.93 18.80 6.50
N GLU A 354 -10.07 19.17 5.24
CA GLU A 354 -11.35 19.57 4.65
C GLU A 354 -11.77 18.53 3.59
N ALA A 355 -13.01 18.05 3.68
CA ALA A 355 -13.59 17.10 2.74
C ALA A 355 -15.09 17.32 2.60
N SER A 356 -15.67 16.88 1.49
CA SER A 356 -17.10 16.65 1.38
C SER A 356 -17.44 15.28 1.98
N TYR A 357 -18.67 15.10 2.45
CA TYR A 357 -19.08 13.87 3.13
C TYR A 357 -20.36 13.31 2.56
N TYR A 358 -20.40 12.00 2.46
CA TYR A 358 -21.62 11.21 2.45
C TYR A 358 -21.99 10.88 3.89
N ILE A 359 -23.23 11.10 4.28
CA ILE A 359 -23.74 10.81 5.61
C ILE A 359 -24.97 9.93 5.48
N ARG A 360 -25.03 8.81 6.22
CA ARG A 360 -26.21 7.95 6.33
C ARG A 360 -26.69 7.90 7.77
N ILE A 361 -27.90 8.39 7.99
CA ILE A 361 -28.58 8.47 9.27
C ILE A 361 -29.71 7.44 9.31
N SER A 362 -29.76 6.62 10.36
CA SER A 362 -30.85 5.67 10.59
C SER A 362 -31.79 6.24 11.64
N CYS A 363 -32.92 6.81 11.22
CA CYS A 363 -33.84 7.53 12.13
C CYS A 363 -35.28 7.01 12.04
N ILE A 364 -36.07 7.32 13.07
CA ILE A 364 -37.50 7.10 13.03
C ILE A 364 -38.12 8.14 12.08
N ASP A 365 -38.98 7.68 11.16
CA ASP A 365 -39.72 8.56 10.22
C ASP A 365 -40.78 9.37 10.97
N LYS A 366 -40.37 10.56 11.47
CA LYS A 366 -41.21 11.52 12.19
C LYS A 366 -40.93 12.94 11.68
N PRO A 367 -41.98 13.79 11.60
CA PRO A 367 -41.81 15.21 11.31
C PRO A 367 -40.80 15.85 12.27
N GLY A 368 -39.97 16.75 11.74
CA GLY A 368 -39.00 17.54 12.49
C GLY A 368 -37.63 16.85 12.71
N VAL A 369 -37.46 15.55 12.43
CA VAL A 369 -36.15 14.87 12.59
C VAL A 369 -35.13 15.46 11.62
N LEU A 370 -35.47 15.58 10.34
CA LEU A 370 -34.59 16.18 9.33
C LEU A 370 -34.25 17.64 9.66
N ALA A 371 -35.23 18.44 10.16
CA ALA A 371 -34.98 19.81 10.56
C ALA A 371 -33.95 19.88 11.71
N LYS A 372 -34.03 18.98 12.69
CA LYS A 372 -33.05 18.91 13.79
C LYS A 372 -31.67 18.58 13.29
N VAL A 373 -31.54 17.56 12.41
CA VAL A 373 -30.27 17.18 11.82
C VAL A 373 -29.67 18.31 11.00
N ALA A 374 -30.46 18.93 10.12
CA ALA A 374 -29.99 20.06 9.31
C ALA A 374 -29.57 21.26 10.18
N GLY A 375 -30.33 21.53 11.28
CA GLY A 375 -29.96 22.57 12.24
C GLY A 375 -28.63 22.29 12.95
N ILE A 376 -28.32 21.02 13.29
CA ILE A 376 -27.04 20.66 13.89
C ILE A 376 -25.90 20.87 12.87
N LEU A 377 -26.06 20.35 11.66
CA LEU A 377 -25.05 20.52 10.60
C LEU A 377 -24.76 22.01 10.36
N GLY A 378 -25.82 22.83 10.27
CA GLY A 378 -25.70 24.28 10.10
C GLY A 378 -24.97 24.99 11.25
N ARG A 379 -25.22 24.61 12.53
CA ARG A 379 -24.49 25.17 13.69
C ARG A 379 -23.01 24.85 13.67
N HIS A 380 -22.63 23.70 13.09
CA HIS A 380 -21.23 23.31 12.91
C HIS A 380 -20.62 23.82 11.60
N GLY A 381 -21.32 24.73 10.87
CA GLY A 381 -20.82 25.33 9.63
C GLY A 381 -20.80 24.36 8.44
N ILE A 382 -21.58 23.27 8.48
CA ILE A 382 -21.64 22.26 7.44
C ILE A 382 -22.82 22.52 6.52
N SER A 383 -22.54 22.79 5.25
CA SER A 383 -23.56 23.02 4.22
C SER A 383 -23.97 21.70 3.56
N ILE A 384 -25.27 21.47 3.41
CA ILE A 384 -25.83 20.27 2.78
C ILE A 384 -25.92 20.51 1.27
N ALA A 385 -25.32 19.59 0.48
CA ALA A 385 -25.39 19.64 -0.97
C ALA A 385 -26.61 18.89 -1.53
N SER A 386 -26.97 17.76 -0.93
CA SER A 386 -28.16 16.99 -1.31
C SER A 386 -28.69 16.15 -0.16
N VAL A 387 -29.99 15.83 -0.20
CA VAL A 387 -30.67 14.94 0.76
C VAL A 387 -31.54 13.97 0.00
N GLY A 388 -31.50 12.71 0.38
CA GLY A 388 -32.33 11.64 -0.18
C GLY A 388 -32.97 10.80 0.92
N GLN A 389 -34.32 10.64 0.85
CA GLN A 389 -35.06 9.69 1.67
C GLN A 389 -36.01 8.94 0.74
N LYS A 390 -35.74 7.67 0.45
CA LYS A 390 -36.50 6.87 -0.51
C LYS A 390 -37.62 6.03 0.10
N GLU A 391 -37.43 5.58 1.33
CA GLU A 391 -38.42 4.74 2.01
C GLU A 391 -39.25 5.58 2.97
N ARG A 392 -40.56 5.59 2.77
CA ARG A 392 -41.50 6.17 3.72
C ARG A 392 -42.20 5.05 4.47
N ARG A 393 -41.84 4.85 5.73
CA ARG A 393 -42.47 3.86 6.60
C ARG A 393 -42.75 4.52 7.94
N LYS A 394 -44.00 5.05 8.11
CA LYS A 394 -44.43 5.72 9.39
C LYS A 394 -44.01 4.88 10.60
N ALA A 395 -43.33 5.53 11.55
CA ALA A 395 -42.86 4.98 12.83
C ALA A 395 -41.85 3.82 12.73
N ARG A 396 -41.26 3.53 11.56
CA ARG A 396 -40.15 2.57 11.38
C ARG A 396 -38.82 3.30 11.19
N ILE A 397 -37.73 2.56 11.37
CA ILE A 397 -36.39 3.09 11.11
C ILE A 397 -36.20 3.16 9.58
N VAL A 398 -35.89 4.37 9.10
CA VAL A 398 -35.60 4.63 7.68
C VAL A 398 -34.22 5.27 7.55
N PRO A 399 -33.49 4.97 6.46
CA PRO A 399 -32.24 5.67 6.16
C PRO A 399 -32.55 7.04 5.54
N VAL A 400 -31.89 8.08 6.04
CA VAL A 400 -31.76 9.38 5.39
C VAL A 400 -30.32 9.55 4.98
N VAL A 401 -30.10 9.83 3.71
CA VAL A 401 -28.77 9.99 3.13
C VAL A 401 -28.55 11.43 2.71
N MET A 402 -27.40 11.98 3.02
CA MET A 402 -27.02 13.34 2.69
C MET A 402 -25.62 13.38 2.07
N MET A 403 -25.44 14.33 1.16
CA MET A 403 -24.11 14.77 0.72
C MET A 403 -23.88 16.18 1.24
N THR A 404 -22.67 16.49 1.66
CA THR A 404 -22.31 17.84 2.10
C THR A 404 -21.36 18.52 1.11
N HIS A 405 -21.28 19.84 1.20
CA HIS A 405 -20.13 20.59 0.71
C HIS A 405 -18.91 20.32 1.60
N GLU A 406 -17.76 20.89 1.24
CA GLU A 406 -16.53 20.78 2.03
C GLU A 406 -16.73 21.34 3.44
N ALA A 407 -16.21 20.60 4.41
CA ALA A 407 -16.25 20.96 5.83
C ALA A 407 -15.01 20.36 6.53
N LYS A 408 -14.57 21.01 7.61
CA LYS A 408 -13.50 20.48 8.45
C LYS A 408 -13.93 19.20 9.14
N GLU A 409 -13.05 18.21 9.15
CA GLU A 409 -13.28 16.92 9.82
C GLU A 409 -13.69 17.09 11.28
N LYS A 410 -13.02 17.98 12.03
CA LYS A 410 -13.38 18.30 13.41
C LYS A 410 -14.84 18.70 13.57
N ASN A 411 -15.33 19.58 12.68
CA ASN A 411 -16.72 20.06 12.73
C ASN A 411 -17.70 18.94 12.39
N MET A 412 -17.36 18.14 11.38
CA MET A 412 -18.16 16.98 11.00
C MET A 412 -18.28 15.98 12.16
N ARG A 413 -17.16 15.61 12.79
CA ARG A 413 -17.17 14.68 13.92
C ARG A 413 -18.03 15.18 15.08
N GLN A 414 -17.90 16.46 15.45
CA GLN A 414 -18.73 17.06 16.49
C GLN A 414 -20.21 17.07 16.13
N ALA A 415 -20.55 17.38 14.87
CA ALA A 415 -21.92 17.34 14.39
C ALA A 415 -22.52 15.93 14.45
N LEU A 416 -21.74 14.90 14.04
CA LEU A 416 -22.18 13.50 14.09
C LEU A 416 -22.42 13.03 15.53
N GLU A 417 -21.56 13.40 16.48
CA GLU A 417 -21.76 13.10 17.91
C GLU A 417 -23.04 13.72 18.45
N GLU A 418 -23.37 14.96 18.04
CA GLU A 418 -24.61 15.64 18.46
C GLU A 418 -25.85 15.01 17.79
N ILE A 419 -25.73 14.62 16.51
CA ILE A 419 -26.79 13.92 15.76
C ILE A 419 -27.12 12.58 16.44
N ASP A 420 -26.11 11.80 16.81
CA ASP A 420 -26.30 10.49 17.42
C ASP A 420 -26.98 10.54 18.80
N ARG A 421 -26.97 11.70 19.48
CA ARG A 421 -27.71 11.93 20.75
C ARG A 421 -29.20 12.23 20.55
N ILE A 422 -29.65 12.45 19.30
CA ILE A 422 -31.07 12.67 19.03
C ILE A 422 -31.86 11.40 19.29
N SER A 423 -32.91 11.45 20.13
CA SER A 423 -33.71 10.28 20.50
C SER A 423 -34.38 9.56 19.32
N ALA A 424 -34.57 10.21 18.20
CA ALA A 424 -35.06 9.60 16.96
C ALA A 424 -34.01 8.81 16.16
N ILE A 425 -32.73 9.02 16.41
CA ILE A 425 -31.65 8.26 15.78
C ILE A 425 -31.53 6.93 16.46
N ARG A 426 -31.42 5.84 15.70
CA ARG A 426 -31.50 4.45 16.19
C ARG A 426 -30.23 3.63 15.97
N ARG A 427 -29.31 4.12 15.17
CA ARG A 427 -28.00 3.52 14.92
C ARG A 427 -26.98 4.64 14.78
N LYS A 428 -25.72 4.36 15.09
CA LYS A 428 -24.62 5.29 14.86
C LYS A 428 -24.65 5.78 13.41
N THR A 429 -24.53 7.09 13.26
CA THR A 429 -24.49 7.74 11.94
C THR A 429 -23.19 7.37 11.22
N VAL A 430 -23.29 6.99 9.97
CA VAL A 430 -22.15 6.67 9.10
C VAL A 430 -21.79 7.90 8.28
N ALA A 431 -20.53 8.26 8.28
CA ALA A 431 -20.01 9.31 7.41
C ALA A 431 -18.82 8.76 6.63
N ILE A 432 -18.79 8.98 5.31
CA ILE A 432 -17.69 8.56 4.44
C ILE A 432 -17.25 9.80 3.66
N ARG A 433 -15.95 10.03 3.62
CA ARG A 433 -15.34 11.16 2.93
C ARG A 433 -15.43 10.98 1.42
N VAL A 434 -15.59 12.09 0.71
CA VAL A 434 -15.62 12.14 -0.76
C VAL A 434 -14.30 12.71 -1.24
N GLU A 435 -13.67 12.01 -2.17
CA GLU A 435 -12.44 12.45 -2.84
C GLU A 435 -12.79 12.83 -4.29
N ARG A 436 -12.21 13.94 -4.78
CA ARG A 436 -12.48 14.49 -6.11
C ARG A 436 -11.32 14.28 -7.08
#